data_1efd4c8c5b026ef4415a75d4a7d2ab52
#
_entry.id   1efd4c8c5b026ef4415a75d4a7d2ab52
#
_cell.length_a   1.000
_cell.length_b   1.000
_cell.length_c   1.000
_cell.angle_alpha   90.00
_cell.angle_beta   90.00
_cell.angle_gamma   90.00
#
_symmetry.space_group_name_H-M   'P 1'
#
loop_
_entity.id
_entity.type
_entity.pdbx_description
1 polymer ?
#
loop_
_entity_poly.entity_id
_entity_poly.type
_entity_poly.pdbx_seq_one_letter_code
_entity_poly.pdbx_strand_id
1 'polypeptide(L)'
;MKHWLLFILVISWFCFPLSGQQTNRPDWVKQHPVSGLNYIGIGMAEISGGDYQQKAKQNALSDLVSEIQVVIAANSLLNTLEDDGNVKQTFAESIRTEARAEIENFRLVDSWRSDNEYWVYYELNKDDY
;
A
#
# COMPACT_ATOMS: atom_id res chain seq x y z
N MET A 1 68.02 33.58 -17.91
CA MET A 1 66.58 33.94 -17.79
C MET A 1 65.76 32.71 -17.84
N LYS A 2 65.36 32.29 -16.72
CA LYS A 2 64.65 31.05 -16.56
C LYS A 2 63.14 31.34 -16.28
N HIS A 3 62.31 31.12 -17.28
CA HIS A 3 60.94 31.21 -17.11
C HIS A 3 60.42 29.83 -16.51
N TRP A 4 60.28 29.86 -15.22
CA TRP A 4 59.64 28.69 -14.53
C TRP A 4 58.14 28.86 -14.62
N LEU A 5 57.56 28.20 -15.61
CA LEU A 5 56.15 28.04 -15.73
C LEU A 5 55.68 27.06 -14.65
N LEU A 6 55.16 27.62 -13.58
CA LEU A 6 54.40 26.90 -12.57
C LEU A 6 53.09 26.42 -13.20
N PHE A 7 53.08 25.17 -13.61
CA PHE A 7 51.86 24.44 -13.94
C PHE A 7 51.12 24.19 -12.64
N ILE A 8 50.22 25.11 -12.28
CA ILE A 8 49.26 24.89 -11.24
C ILE A 8 48.19 23.98 -11.84
N LEU A 9 48.34 22.69 -11.57
CA LEU A 9 47.40 21.66 -11.87
C LEU A 9 46.26 21.81 -10.86
N VAL A 10 45.25 22.62 -11.24
CA VAL A 10 44.01 22.73 -10.51
C VAL A 10 43.26 21.41 -10.69
N ILE A 11 43.51 20.49 -9.76
CA ILE A 11 42.68 19.33 -9.59
C ILE A 11 41.36 19.82 -9.03
N SER A 12 40.46 20.18 -9.93
CA SER A 12 39.05 20.39 -9.61
C SER A 12 38.50 19.06 -9.12
N TRP A 13 38.51 18.89 -7.80
CA TRP A 13 37.73 17.86 -7.17
C TRP A 13 36.25 18.16 -7.46
N PHE A 14 35.77 17.56 -8.53
CA PHE A 14 34.36 17.40 -8.73
C PHE A 14 33.83 16.50 -7.58
N CYS A 15 33.51 17.14 -6.47
CA CYS A 15 32.65 16.55 -5.46
C CYS A 15 31.28 16.41 -6.11
N PHE A 16 31.05 15.27 -6.77
CA PHE A 16 29.68 14.85 -7.04
C PHE A 16 29.04 14.62 -5.68
N PRO A 17 28.00 15.38 -5.32
CA PRO A 17 27.17 14.94 -4.22
C PRO A 17 26.61 13.59 -4.68
N LEU A 18 27.06 12.51 -4.07
CA LEU A 18 26.24 11.32 -4.00
C LEU A 18 24.96 11.77 -3.30
N SER A 19 23.98 12.16 -4.10
CA SER A 19 22.61 12.21 -3.65
C SER A 19 22.28 10.77 -3.31
N GLY A 20 22.60 10.36 -2.09
CA GLY A 20 21.99 9.24 -1.47
C GLY A 20 20.49 9.52 -1.59
N GLN A 21 19.83 8.84 -2.50
CA GLN A 21 18.38 8.78 -2.49
C GLN A 21 18.04 8.17 -1.13
N GLN A 22 17.88 9.05 -0.18
CA GLN A 22 17.18 8.72 1.05
C GLN A 22 15.79 8.32 0.56
N THR A 23 15.60 7.03 0.35
CA THR A 23 14.31 6.44 0.03
C THR A 23 13.42 6.72 1.22
N ASN A 24 12.82 7.91 1.20
CA ASN A 24 11.96 8.35 2.26
C ASN A 24 10.71 7.46 2.20
N ARG A 25 10.67 6.48 3.11
CA ARG A 25 9.57 5.54 3.21
C ARG A 25 8.29 6.33 3.48
N PRO A 26 7.27 6.25 2.63
CA PRO A 26 6.02 6.98 2.80
C PRO A 26 5.34 6.64 4.13
N ASP A 27 4.55 7.56 4.64
CA ASP A 27 3.86 7.35 5.91
C ASP A 27 2.85 6.20 5.85
N TRP A 28 2.22 5.99 4.70
CA TRP A 28 1.28 4.89 4.50
C TRP A 28 1.94 3.49 4.53
N VAL A 29 3.26 3.40 4.32
CA VAL A 29 4.05 2.17 4.49
C VAL A 29 4.40 1.94 5.96
N LYS A 30 4.59 3.02 6.74
CA LYS A 30 4.92 2.94 8.17
C LYS A 30 3.69 2.65 9.02
N GLN A 31 2.56 3.21 8.64
CA GLN A 31 1.30 3.09 9.35
C GLN A 31 0.15 2.98 8.36
N HIS A 32 -0.72 1.98 8.55
CA HIS A 32 -1.90 1.79 7.72
C HIS A 32 -2.80 3.04 7.78
N PRO A 33 -3.10 3.67 6.62
CA PRO A 33 -3.96 4.84 6.59
C PRO A 33 -5.38 4.51 7.05
N VAL A 34 -6.08 5.51 7.56
CA VAL A 34 -7.50 5.42 7.91
C VAL A 34 -8.26 6.48 7.14
N SER A 35 -9.38 6.11 6.52
CA SER A 35 -10.26 7.02 5.78
C SER A 35 -11.72 6.82 6.16
N GLY A 36 -12.45 7.94 6.33
CA GLY A 36 -13.90 7.91 6.49
C GLY A 36 -14.65 7.62 5.17
N LEU A 37 -14.03 7.91 4.03
CA LEU A 37 -14.66 7.87 2.70
C LEU A 37 -14.27 6.64 1.88
N ASN A 38 -13.13 6.04 2.15
CA ASN A 38 -12.59 4.94 1.37
C ASN A 38 -12.21 3.76 2.26
N TYR A 39 -12.39 2.55 1.72
CA TYR A 39 -11.68 1.37 2.20
C TYR A 39 -10.26 1.38 1.65
N ILE A 40 -9.30 0.94 2.44
CA ILE A 40 -7.88 0.99 2.11
C ILE A 40 -7.30 -0.41 2.15
N GLY A 41 -6.53 -0.75 1.12
CA GLY A 41 -5.75 -1.97 1.04
C GLY A 41 -4.28 -1.67 0.82
N ILE A 42 -3.44 -2.12 1.73
CA ILE A 42 -1.99 -2.03 1.63
C ILE A 42 -1.42 -3.44 1.45
N GLY A 43 -0.60 -3.60 0.44
CA GLY A 43 0.06 -4.87 0.16
C GLY A 43 1.55 -4.71 -0.05
N MET A 44 2.29 -5.69 0.40
CA MET A 44 3.73 -5.78 0.23
C MET A 44 4.11 -7.14 -0.35
N ALA A 45 5.15 -7.17 -1.16
CA ALA A 45 5.83 -8.39 -1.55
C ALA A 45 7.34 -8.16 -1.56
N GLU A 46 8.08 -9.21 -1.22
CA GLU A 46 9.52 -9.22 -1.38
C GLU A 46 9.88 -9.24 -2.86
N ILE A 47 10.90 -8.46 -3.24
CA ILE A 47 11.41 -8.42 -4.62
C ILE A 47 12.30 -9.64 -4.83
N SER A 48 11.68 -10.77 -5.06
CA SER A 48 12.33 -12.03 -5.41
C SER A 48 11.56 -12.69 -6.56
N GLY A 49 12.11 -12.67 -7.75
CA GLY A 49 11.43 -13.18 -8.93
C GLY A 49 10.64 -12.13 -9.71
N GLY A 50 9.90 -12.54 -10.74
CA GLY A 50 9.21 -11.64 -11.67
C GLY A 50 7.77 -11.29 -11.33
N ASP A 51 7.20 -11.87 -10.28
CA ASP A 51 5.77 -11.79 -9.93
C ASP A 51 5.48 -10.98 -8.65
N TYR A 52 6.46 -10.28 -8.10
CA TYR A 52 6.32 -9.53 -6.84
C TYR A 52 5.25 -8.44 -6.92
N GLN A 53 5.09 -7.79 -8.07
CA GLN A 53 4.06 -6.77 -8.27
C GLN A 53 2.66 -7.36 -8.16
N GLN A 54 2.44 -8.52 -8.77
CA GLN A 54 1.17 -9.23 -8.70
C GLN A 54 0.89 -9.73 -7.27
N LYS A 55 1.89 -10.22 -6.58
CA LYS A 55 1.77 -10.64 -5.18
C LYS A 55 1.42 -9.47 -4.26
N ALA A 56 2.10 -8.33 -4.41
CA ALA A 56 1.79 -7.13 -3.65
C ALA A 56 0.35 -6.66 -3.89
N LYS A 57 -0.12 -6.67 -5.13
CA LYS A 57 -1.50 -6.34 -5.48
C LYS A 57 -2.49 -7.31 -4.83
N GLN A 58 -2.26 -8.61 -4.90
CA GLN A 58 -3.12 -9.62 -4.26
C GLN A 58 -3.19 -9.43 -2.75
N ASN A 59 -2.07 -9.13 -2.11
CA ASN A 59 -2.00 -8.85 -0.68
C ASN A 59 -2.77 -7.56 -0.32
N ALA A 60 -2.65 -6.51 -1.13
CA ALA A 60 -3.40 -5.27 -0.94
C ALA A 60 -4.91 -5.48 -1.09
N LEU A 61 -5.35 -6.24 -2.08
CA LEU A 61 -6.77 -6.56 -2.26
C LEU A 61 -7.32 -7.44 -1.13
N SER A 62 -6.52 -8.36 -0.61
CA SER A 62 -6.88 -9.15 0.57
C SER A 62 -7.04 -8.28 1.82
N ASP A 63 -6.15 -7.31 2.01
CA ASP A 63 -6.23 -6.34 3.10
C ASP A 63 -7.48 -5.46 2.98
N LEU A 64 -7.76 -4.94 1.78
CA LEU A 64 -8.96 -4.15 1.47
C LEU A 64 -10.25 -4.94 1.79
N VAL A 65 -10.34 -6.20 1.38
CA VAL A 65 -11.49 -7.09 1.69
C VAL A 65 -11.64 -7.27 3.19
N SER A 66 -10.54 -7.42 3.92
CA SER A 66 -10.56 -7.57 5.37
C SER A 66 -11.09 -6.32 6.06
N GLU A 67 -10.73 -5.13 5.58
CA GLU A 67 -11.26 -3.87 6.10
C GLU A 67 -12.77 -3.75 5.87
N ILE A 68 -13.24 -4.09 4.67
CA ILE A 68 -14.68 -4.11 4.35
C ILE A 68 -15.43 -5.06 5.29
N GLN A 69 -14.93 -6.26 5.51
CA GLN A 69 -15.56 -7.25 6.39
C GLN A 69 -15.65 -6.76 7.84
N VAL A 70 -14.63 -6.08 8.35
CA VAL A 70 -14.64 -5.51 9.70
C VAL A 70 -15.73 -4.45 9.85
N VAL A 71 -15.85 -3.53 8.88
CA VAL A 71 -16.87 -2.46 8.90
C VAL A 71 -18.28 -3.04 8.83
N ILE A 72 -18.51 -4.00 7.94
CA ILE A 72 -19.83 -4.66 7.82
C ILE A 72 -20.16 -5.45 9.08
N ALA A 73 -19.23 -6.18 9.64
CA ALA A 73 -19.43 -6.91 10.89
C ALA A 73 -19.77 -5.96 12.06
N ALA A 74 -19.10 -4.81 12.15
CA ALA A 74 -19.39 -3.79 13.15
C ALA A 74 -20.81 -3.22 12.98
N ASN A 75 -21.19 -2.87 11.76
CA ASN A 75 -22.54 -2.36 11.46
C ASN A 75 -23.61 -3.41 11.69
N SER A 76 -23.37 -4.67 11.32
CA SER A 76 -24.29 -5.77 11.56
C SER A 76 -24.45 -6.07 13.05
N LEU A 77 -23.38 -5.94 13.85
CA LEU A 77 -23.46 -6.12 15.30
C LEU A 77 -24.34 -5.05 15.94
N LEU A 78 -24.25 -3.82 15.49
CA LEU A 78 -25.12 -2.72 15.97
C LEU A 78 -26.60 -2.97 15.62
N ASN A 79 -26.87 -3.52 14.43
CA ASN A 79 -28.22 -3.83 14.00
C ASN A 79 -28.78 -5.14 14.62
N THR A 80 -27.91 -6.07 15.03
CA THR A 80 -28.29 -7.38 15.57
C THR A 80 -28.46 -7.37 17.09
N LEU A 81 -28.09 -6.29 17.78
CA LEU A 81 -28.47 -6.10 19.17
C LEU A 81 -30.00 -5.94 19.33
N GLU A 82 -30.72 -5.76 18.22
CA GLU A 82 -32.18 -5.72 18.18
C GLU A 82 -32.85 -7.06 17.79
N ASP A 83 -32.13 -8.08 17.31
CA ASP A 83 -32.72 -9.33 16.85
C ASP A 83 -31.85 -10.56 17.07
N ASP A 84 -32.47 -11.71 17.39
CA ASP A 84 -31.91 -12.93 17.94
C ASP A 84 -30.79 -13.63 17.12
N GLY A 85 -29.79 -14.02 17.81
CA GLY A 85 -28.51 -14.68 17.65
C GLY A 85 -28.20 -15.70 16.56
N ASN A 86 -29.01 -16.00 15.55
CA ASN A 86 -28.82 -17.14 14.62
C ASN A 86 -28.38 -16.75 13.18
N VAL A 87 -28.20 -15.48 12.91
CA VAL A 87 -27.89 -14.96 11.55
C VAL A 87 -26.37 -14.82 11.28
N LYS A 88 -25.54 -14.96 12.32
CA LYS A 88 -24.12 -14.56 12.27
C LYS A 88 -23.24 -15.36 11.31
N GLN A 89 -23.48 -16.64 11.11
CA GLN A 89 -22.54 -17.49 10.37
C GLN A 89 -22.80 -17.48 8.86
N THR A 90 -24.07 -17.49 8.47
CA THR A 90 -24.45 -17.47 7.05
C THR A 90 -24.20 -16.12 6.40
N PHE A 91 -24.33 -15.02 7.17
CA PHE A 91 -24.10 -13.66 6.70
C PHE A 91 -22.60 -13.37 6.47
N ALA A 92 -21.73 -13.81 7.37
CA ALA A 92 -20.28 -13.65 7.22
C ALA A 92 -19.72 -14.40 6.00
N GLU A 93 -20.31 -15.53 5.64
CA GLU A 93 -19.89 -16.31 4.48
C GLU A 93 -20.41 -15.74 3.15
N SER A 94 -21.64 -15.22 3.12
CA SER A 94 -22.20 -14.55 1.93
C SER A 94 -21.43 -13.26 1.61
N ILE A 95 -21.11 -12.46 2.62
CA ILE A 95 -20.30 -11.24 2.47
C ILE A 95 -18.91 -11.58 1.94
N ARG A 96 -18.28 -12.66 2.43
CA ARG A 96 -16.97 -13.08 1.96
C ARG A 96 -16.98 -13.50 0.49
N THR A 97 -18.09 -14.03 0.00
CA THR A 97 -18.26 -14.45 -1.40
C THR A 97 -18.63 -13.26 -2.30
N GLU A 98 -19.50 -12.38 -1.86
CA GLU A 98 -19.90 -11.16 -2.60
C GLU A 98 -18.76 -10.14 -2.67
N ALA A 99 -18.04 -9.90 -1.58
CA ALA A 99 -16.90 -8.99 -1.57
C ALA A 99 -15.76 -9.41 -2.52
N ARG A 100 -15.62 -10.70 -2.80
CA ARG A 100 -14.65 -11.18 -3.80
C ARG A 100 -15.10 -10.99 -5.24
N ALA A 101 -16.39 -10.92 -5.50
CA ALA A 101 -16.95 -10.85 -6.86
C ALA A 101 -17.10 -9.42 -7.38
N GLU A 102 -17.19 -8.41 -6.52
CA GLU A 102 -17.57 -7.04 -6.88
C GLU A 102 -16.48 -5.98 -6.68
N ILE A 103 -15.26 -6.34 -6.31
CA ILE A 103 -14.18 -5.36 -6.21
C ILE A 103 -13.64 -5.02 -7.60
N GLU A 104 -14.44 -4.35 -8.43
CA GLU A 104 -13.98 -3.91 -9.74
C GLU A 104 -13.52 -2.44 -9.76
N ASN A 105 -13.98 -1.62 -8.81
CA ASN A 105 -13.74 -0.17 -8.79
C ASN A 105 -12.61 0.27 -7.84
N PHE A 106 -11.73 -0.65 -7.43
CA PHE A 106 -10.57 -0.28 -6.64
C PHE A 106 -9.54 0.48 -7.48
N ARG A 107 -8.90 1.46 -6.88
CA ARG A 107 -7.95 2.35 -7.51
C ARG A 107 -6.58 2.25 -6.86
N LEU A 108 -5.51 2.13 -7.67
CA LEU A 108 -4.14 2.30 -7.18
C LEU A 108 -3.91 3.77 -6.85
N VAL A 109 -3.58 4.06 -5.61
CA VAL A 109 -3.26 5.41 -5.11
C VAL A 109 -1.78 5.70 -5.25
N ASP A 110 -0.95 4.76 -4.78
CA ASP A 110 0.49 4.92 -4.76
C ASP A 110 1.21 3.57 -4.74
N SER A 111 2.47 3.58 -5.07
CA SER A 111 3.38 2.46 -4.92
C SER A 111 4.74 2.95 -4.42
N TRP A 112 5.42 2.12 -3.66
CA TRP A 112 6.75 2.41 -3.16
C TRP A 112 7.64 1.18 -3.25
N ARG A 113 8.90 1.40 -3.52
CA ARG A 113 9.89 0.33 -3.69
C ARG A 113 11.17 0.66 -2.93
N SER A 114 11.68 -0.33 -2.20
CA SER A 114 13.06 -0.38 -1.71
C SER A 114 13.87 -1.42 -2.51
N ASP A 115 15.07 -1.72 -2.07
CA ASP A 115 15.89 -2.78 -2.69
C ASP A 115 15.27 -4.17 -2.54
N ASN A 116 14.53 -4.41 -1.45
CA ASN A 116 14.02 -5.72 -1.07
C ASN A 116 12.50 -5.83 -1.08
N GLU A 117 11.77 -4.72 -1.06
CA GLU A 117 10.35 -4.69 -0.85
C GLU A 117 9.65 -3.83 -1.90
N TYR A 118 8.48 -4.29 -2.32
CA TYR A 118 7.56 -3.54 -3.16
C TYR A 118 6.22 -3.41 -2.44
N TRP A 119 5.73 -2.19 -2.31
CA TRP A 119 4.51 -1.83 -1.61
C TRP A 119 3.52 -1.17 -2.55
N VAL A 120 2.24 -1.46 -2.38
CA VAL A 120 1.14 -0.84 -3.12
C VAL A 120 0.04 -0.40 -2.17
N TYR A 121 -0.59 0.71 -2.53
CA TYR A 121 -1.70 1.31 -1.82
C TYR A 121 -2.89 1.38 -2.77
N TYR A 122 -3.96 0.66 -2.45
CA TYR A 122 -5.23 0.68 -3.16
C TYR A 122 -6.32 1.26 -2.28
N GLU A 123 -7.32 1.89 -2.90
CA GLU A 123 -8.52 2.33 -2.23
C GLU A 123 -9.78 2.01 -3.03
N LEU A 124 -10.89 1.87 -2.33
CA LEU A 124 -12.23 1.72 -2.87
C LEU A 124 -13.14 2.73 -2.17
N ASN A 125 -13.89 3.52 -2.95
CA ASN A 125 -14.85 4.45 -2.38
C ASN A 125 -15.99 3.67 -1.71
N LYS A 126 -16.36 4.07 -0.49
CA LYS A 126 -17.46 3.44 0.27
C LYS A 126 -18.82 3.64 -0.38
N ASP A 127 -18.98 4.71 -1.17
CA ASP A 127 -20.22 4.99 -1.89
C ASP A 127 -20.38 4.11 -3.16
N ASP A 128 -19.27 3.52 -3.65
CA ASP A 128 -19.28 2.61 -4.80
C ASP A 128 -19.49 1.14 -4.41
N TYR A 129 -19.61 0.88 -3.13
CA TYR A 129 -19.87 -0.44 -2.54
C TYR A 129 -21.30 -0.47 -1.93
#